data_8646aaa542632a507441565eb9cc7c82
#
_entry.id   8646aaa542632a507441565eb9cc7c82
#
_cell.length_a   1.000
_cell.length_b   1.000
_cell.length_c   1.000
_cell.angle_alpha   90.00
_cell.angle_beta   90.00
_cell.angle_gamma   90.00
#
_symmetry.space_group_name_H-M   'P 1'
#
loop_
_entity.id
_entity.type
_entity.pdbx_description
1 polymer ?
#
loop_
_entity_poly.entity_id
_entity_poly.type
_entity_poly.pdbx_seq_one_letter_code
_entity_poly.pdbx_strand_id
1 'polypeptide(L)'
;PVTVLARTPEGYRRLSRLIAQARMEAGEKDRVAYPPLDEVARELEGECFFLVGPEALAEIDNLLERIKIDSIVLEYSCSMSPEDADQHRFLDKYNNLRAIATARPAAATRDQTRLAAAKRALARRESLAAAAPHAHHMGAGWLRSGEQMAQLLPDRPELIAETVALARECSFTWDALAPNLPHFPVPEGYTEMSWLEHEVWRRAKGRYASRPAEVRQAARKQIRHELGVIKQLGFPGY
;
A
#
# COMPACT_ATOMS: atom_id res chain seq x y z
N PRO A 1 -3.03 2.89 -17.11
CA PRO A 1 -2.45 3.02 -15.78
C PRO A 1 -1.30 2.03 -15.60
N VAL A 2 -0.24 2.46 -14.89
CA VAL A 2 0.90 1.62 -14.52
C VAL A 2 0.86 1.37 -13.03
N THR A 3 1.02 0.13 -12.62
CA THR A 3 1.09 -0.23 -11.19
C THR A 3 2.53 -0.08 -10.71
N VAL A 4 2.72 0.61 -9.59
CA VAL A 4 4.05 0.78 -8.98
C VAL A 4 4.14 -0.04 -7.71
N LEU A 5 5.18 -0.87 -7.61
CA LEU A 5 5.45 -1.74 -6.48
C LEU A 5 6.73 -1.29 -5.77
N ALA A 6 6.64 -0.95 -4.49
CA ALA A 6 7.81 -0.61 -3.71
C ALA A 6 8.73 -1.83 -3.54
N ARG A 7 10.00 -1.69 -3.91
CA ARG A 7 11.04 -2.70 -3.79
C ARG A 7 11.74 -2.64 -2.42
N THR A 8 11.97 -1.42 -1.94
CA THR A 8 12.72 -1.15 -0.72
C THR A 8 11.90 -0.31 0.27
N PRO A 9 12.31 -0.21 1.55
CA PRO A 9 11.70 0.73 2.50
C PRO A 9 11.79 2.19 2.04
N GLU A 10 12.85 2.57 1.30
CA GLU A 10 12.96 3.90 0.71
C GLU A 10 11.95 4.09 -0.42
N GLY A 11 11.77 3.08 -1.29
CA GLY A 11 10.74 3.09 -2.32
C GLY A 11 9.34 3.30 -1.75
N TYR A 12 9.02 2.64 -0.64
CA TYR A 12 7.75 2.87 0.05
C TYR A 12 7.61 4.31 0.56
N ARG A 13 8.66 4.88 1.16
CA ARG A 13 8.65 6.27 1.65
C ARG A 13 8.46 7.27 0.52
N ARG A 14 9.18 7.10 -0.60
CA ARG A 14 9.06 7.96 -1.80
C ARG A 14 7.68 7.85 -2.42
N LEU A 15 7.19 6.62 -2.61
CA LEU A 15 5.85 6.38 -3.16
C LEU A 15 4.75 6.99 -2.27
N SER A 16 4.85 6.85 -0.95
CA SER A 16 3.91 7.45 0.00
C SER A 16 3.92 8.98 -0.06
N ARG A 17 5.11 9.59 -0.17
CA ARG A 17 5.28 11.04 -0.32
C ARG A 17 4.68 11.53 -1.63
N LEU A 18 4.94 10.84 -2.74
CA LEU A 18 4.39 11.15 -4.06
C LEU A 18 2.86 11.13 -4.04
N ILE A 19 2.25 10.10 -3.44
CA ILE A 19 0.79 9.99 -3.32
C ILE A 19 0.22 11.12 -2.46
N ALA A 20 0.87 11.44 -1.34
CA ALA A 20 0.45 12.53 -0.47
C ALA A 20 0.52 13.88 -1.19
N GLN A 21 1.62 14.16 -1.88
CA GLN A 21 1.80 15.38 -2.65
C GLN A 21 0.76 15.50 -3.77
N ALA A 22 0.55 14.45 -4.56
CA ALA A 22 -0.44 14.43 -5.63
C ALA A 22 -1.89 14.67 -5.14
N ARG A 23 -2.21 14.25 -3.91
CA ARG A 23 -3.50 14.55 -3.27
C ARG A 23 -3.59 15.97 -2.77
N MET A 24 -2.52 16.51 -2.22
CA MET A 24 -2.49 17.91 -1.74
C MET A 24 -2.56 18.90 -2.90
N GLU A 25 -1.86 18.63 -3.99
CA GLU A 25 -1.87 19.49 -5.19
C GLU A 25 -3.22 19.50 -5.91
N ALA A 26 -3.96 18.42 -5.85
CA ALA A 26 -5.30 18.35 -6.44
C ALA A 26 -6.31 19.30 -5.77
N GLY A 27 -6.10 19.68 -4.50
CA GLY A 27 -6.94 20.63 -3.76
C GLY A 27 -8.37 20.15 -3.44
N GLU A 28 -8.81 19.04 -4.03
CA GLU A 28 -10.14 18.45 -3.83
C GLU A 28 -10.00 17.03 -3.24
N LYS A 29 -10.90 16.69 -2.31
CA LYS A 29 -10.82 15.46 -1.50
C LYS A 29 -10.69 14.17 -2.30
N ASP A 30 -11.36 14.07 -3.44
CA ASP A 30 -11.46 12.82 -4.22
C ASP A 30 -10.65 12.87 -5.54
N ARG A 31 -9.83 13.90 -5.71
CA ARG A 31 -8.93 14.05 -6.87
C ARG A 31 -7.48 13.76 -6.52
N VAL A 32 -6.73 13.41 -7.54
CA VAL A 32 -5.29 13.18 -7.45
C VAL A 32 -4.63 13.81 -8.69
N ALA A 33 -3.60 14.62 -8.48
CA ALA A 33 -2.83 15.26 -9.53
C ALA A 33 -1.40 14.69 -9.52
N TYR A 34 -1.21 13.53 -10.15
CA TYR A 34 0.14 12.97 -10.27
C TYR A 34 1.00 13.81 -11.21
N PRO A 35 2.29 14.00 -10.90
CA PRO A 35 3.22 14.61 -11.81
C PRO A 35 3.38 13.76 -13.10
N PRO A 36 4.00 14.31 -14.15
CA PRO A 36 4.33 13.57 -15.35
C PRO A 36 5.12 12.29 -15.06
N LEU A 37 4.94 11.26 -15.90
CA LEU A 37 5.51 9.95 -15.68
C LEU A 37 7.03 9.95 -15.54
N ASP A 38 7.71 10.81 -16.28
CA ASP A 38 9.17 10.96 -16.20
C ASP A 38 9.67 11.54 -14.86
N GLU A 39 8.89 12.37 -14.22
CA GLU A 39 9.17 12.84 -12.86
C GLU A 39 8.94 11.72 -11.85
N VAL A 40 7.82 11.00 -11.96
CA VAL A 40 7.53 9.81 -11.14
C VAL A 40 8.62 8.77 -11.28
N ALA A 41 9.04 8.49 -12.53
CA ALA A 41 10.07 7.51 -12.82
C ALA A 41 11.41 7.88 -12.18
N ARG A 42 11.80 9.16 -12.26
CA ARG A 42 13.04 9.67 -11.67
C ARG A 42 13.02 9.63 -10.15
N GLU A 43 11.89 10.03 -9.53
CA GLU A 43 11.73 10.01 -8.07
C GLU A 43 11.81 8.59 -7.49
N LEU A 44 11.31 7.60 -8.23
CA LEU A 44 11.19 6.20 -7.79
C LEU A 44 12.30 5.29 -8.34
N GLU A 45 13.25 5.85 -9.09
CA GLU A 45 14.30 5.08 -9.77
C GLU A 45 15.10 4.18 -8.80
N GLY A 46 15.22 2.90 -9.18
CA GLY A 46 15.95 1.88 -8.42
C GLY A 46 15.25 1.38 -7.16
N GLU A 47 14.22 2.08 -6.68
CA GLU A 47 13.53 1.81 -5.43
C GLU A 47 12.16 1.15 -5.61
N CYS A 48 11.62 1.19 -6.84
CA CYS A 48 10.32 0.65 -7.19
C CYS A 48 10.37 -0.14 -8.50
N PHE A 49 9.45 -1.08 -8.66
CA PHE A 49 9.14 -1.72 -9.93
C PHE A 49 7.89 -1.08 -10.55
N PHE A 50 7.91 -0.95 -11.88
CA PHE A 50 6.79 -0.49 -12.69
C PHE A 50 6.19 -1.69 -13.41
N LEU A 51 5.02 -2.15 -12.95
CA LEU A 51 4.32 -3.29 -13.54
C LEU A 51 3.48 -2.79 -14.72
N VAL A 52 3.83 -3.25 -15.91
CA VAL A 52 3.15 -2.91 -17.17
C VAL A 52 2.19 -4.03 -17.50
N GLY A 53 0.93 -3.83 -17.15
CA GLY A 53 -0.15 -4.76 -17.46
C GLY A 53 -0.82 -4.46 -18.80
N PRO A 54 -1.87 -5.22 -19.17
CA PRO A 54 -2.55 -5.10 -20.47
C PRO A 54 -2.98 -3.69 -20.84
N GLU A 55 -3.43 -2.92 -19.84
CA GLU A 55 -3.93 -1.56 -20.07
C GLU A 55 -2.83 -0.52 -20.38
N ALA A 56 -1.57 -0.85 -20.10
CA ALA A 56 -0.42 0.02 -20.31
C ALA A 56 0.51 -0.46 -21.43
N LEU A 57 0.20 -1.55 -22.09
CA LEU A 57 1.06 -2.14 -23.12
C LEU A 57 1.31 -1.20 -24.32
N ALA A 58 0.33 -0.36 -24.67
CA ALA A 58 0.48 0.62 -25.72
C ALA A 58 1.53 1.70 -25.40
N GLU A 59 1.83 1.90 -24.13
CA GLU A 59 2.76 2.92 -23.64
C GLU A 59 4.17 2.36 -23.34
N ILE A 60 4.41 1.07 -23.58
CA ILE A 60 5.64 0.42 -23.15
C ILE A 60 6.90 1.04 -23.77
N ASP A 61 6.87 1.40 -25.03
CA ASP A 61 8.01 2.01 -25.70
C ASP A 61 8.35 3.38 -25.08
N ASN A 62 7.34 4.17 -24.74
CA ASN A 62 7.49 5.43 -24.02
C ASN A 62 8.02 5.22 -22.57
N LEU A 63 7.62 4.14 -21.92
CA LEU A 63 8.14 3.76 -20.59
C LEU A 63 9.61 3.36 -20.67
N LEU A 64 10.01 2.59 -21.67
CA LEU A 64 11.39 2.14 -21.88
C LEU A 64 12.35 3.30 -22.18
N GLU A 65 11.87 4.40 -22.74
CA GLU A 65 12.67 5.62 -22.95
C GLU A 65 12.94 6.40 -21.66
N ARG A 66 12.09 6.25 -20.64
CA ARG A 66 12.06 7.08 -19.44
C ARG A 66 12.47 6.37 -18.16
N ILE A 67 12.32 5.06 -18.14
CA ILE A 67 12.51 4.20 -16.96
C ILE A 67 13.60 3.17 -17.27
N LYS A 68 14.50 2.93 -16.33
CA LYS A 68 15.51 1.87 -16.48
C LYS A 68 14.84 0.51 -16.70
N ILE A 69 15.34 -0.23 -17.64
CA ILE A 69 14.82 -1.54 -18.06
C ILE A 69 14.66 -2.51 -16.86
N ASP A 70 15.60 -2.49 -15.90
CA ASP A 70 15.58 -3.35 -14.72
C ASP A 70 14.44 -3.04 -13.72
N SER A 71 13.83 -1.86 -13.86
CA SER A 71 12.68 -1.43 -13.06
C SER A 71 11.34 -1.71 -13.74
N ILE A 72 11.34 -2.07 -15.03
CA ILE A 72 10.13 -2.39 -15.79
C ILE A 72 9.88 -3.89 -15.73
N VAL A 73 8.66 -4.28 -15.37
CA VAL A 73 8.22 -5.66 -15.29
C VAL A 73 6.92 -5.81 -16.04
N LEU A 74 6.86 -6.72 -17.00
CA LEU A 74 5.62 -7.07 -17.70
C LEU A 74 4.71 -7.86 -16.77
N GLU A 75 3.46 -7.44 -16.66
CA GLU A 75 2.45 -8.14 -15.90
C GLU A 75 1.54 -8.92 -16.84
N TYR A 76 1.68 -10.26 -16.83
CA TYR A 76 0.70 -11.14 -17.44
C TYR A 76 -0.44 -11.36 -16.47
N SER A 77 -1.60 -10.83 -16.77
CA SER A 77 -2.80 -11.02 -15.93
C SER A 77 -3.61 -12.21 -16.44
N CYS A 78 -3.65 -13.29 -15.65
CA CYS A 78 -4.46 -14.47 -15.97
C CYS A 78 -5.95 -14.14 -15.83
N SER A 79 -6.52 -13.49 -16.85
CA SER A 79 -7.91 -13.04 -16.83
C SER A 79 -8.91 -14.10 -17.32
N MET A 80 -8.41 -15.17 -17.93
CA MET A 80 -9.20 -16.22 -18.59
C MET A 80 -10.08 -15.65 -19.70
N SER A 81 -9.58 -14.67 -20.42
CA SER A 81 -10.26 -13.99 -21.49
C SER A 81 -9.52 -14.14 -22.81
N PRO A 82 -10.17 -13.87 -23.98
CA PRO A 82 -9.50 -13.90 -25.28
C PRO A 82 -8.30 -12.96 -25.37
N GLU A 83 -8.30 -11.86 -24.62
CA GLU A 83 -7.21 -10.89 -24.56
C GLU A 83 -5.92 -11.47 -23.96
N ASP A 84 -5.98 -12.61 -23.27
CA ASP A 84 -4.79 -13.30 -22.76
C ASP A 84 -3.87 -13.73 -23.92
N ALA A 85 -4.42 -14.04 -25.10
CA ALA A 85 -3.63 -14.38 -26.30
C ALA A 85 -2.80 -13.18 -26.78
N ASP A 86 -3.31 -11.95 -26.64
CA ASP A 86 -2.57 -10.73 -26.98
C ASP A 86 -1.42 -10.50 -26.01
N GLN A 87 -1.62 -10.81 -24.72
CA GLN A 87 -0.59 -10.71 -23.69
C GLN A 87 0.58 -11.69 -24.00
N HIS A 88 0.30 -12.92 -24.44
CA HIS A 88 1.35 -13.86 -24.85
C HIS A 88 2.22 -13.30 -25.98
N ARG A 89 1.60 -12.75 -27.03
CA ARG A 89 2.33 -12.12 -28.14
C ARG A 89 3.19 -10.94 -27.67
N PHE A 90 2.72 -10.21 -26.66
CA PHE A 90 3.47 -9.12 -26.07
C PHE A 90 4.69 -9.59 -25.29
N LEU A 91 4.55 -10.65 -24.49
CA LEU A 91 5.67 -11.26 -23.78
C LEU A 91 6.76 -11.74 -24.75
N ASP A 92 6.35 -12.33 -25.89
CA ASP A 92 7.30 -12.80 -26.91
C ASP A 92 8.02 -11.65 -27.60
N LYS A 93 7.33 -10.52 -27.83
CA LYS A 93 7.93 -9.31 -28.43
C LYS A 93 8.96 -8.65 -27.50
N TYR A 94 8.68 -8.59 -26.22
CA TYR A 94 9.54 -7.94 -25.21
C TYR A 94 10.20 -8.97 -24.27
N ASN A 95 10.72 -10.05 -24.85
CA ASN A 95 11.31 -11.18 -24.13
C ASN A 95 12.61 -10.84 -23.36
N ASN A 96 13.16 -9.66 -23.56
CA ASN A 96 14.27 -9.09 -22.84
C ASN A 96 13.87 -8.40 -21.52
N LEU A 97 12.57 -8.22 -21.29
CA LEU A 97 12.05 -7.68 -20.02
C LEU A 97 11.69 -8.81 -19.05
N ARG A 98 11.80 -8.51 -17.77
CA ARG A 98 11.23 -9.37 -16.72
C ARG A 98 9.72 -9.44 -16.90
N ALA A 99 9.17 -10.63 -16.71
CA ALA A 99 7.73 -10.80 -16.78
C ALA A 99 7.24 -11.69 -15.62
N ILE A 100 6.10 -11.32 -15.06
CA ILE A 100 5.46 -12.01 -13.94
C ILE A 100 4.02 -12.37 -14.28
N ALA A 101 3.48 -13.37 -13.59
CA ALA A 101 2.07 -13.71 -13.67
C ALA A 101 1.31 -13.21 -12.42
N THR A 102 0.16 -12.57 -12.63
CA THR A 102 -0.75 -12.16 -11.56
C THR A 102 -2.17 -12.65 -11.85
N ALA A 103 -3.02 -12.73 -10.80
CA ALA A 103 -4.44 -12.98 -10.97
C ALA A 103 -5.26 -11.68 -10.85
N ARG A 104 -4.64 -10.55 -10.50
CA ARG A 104 -5.31 -9.26 -10.22
C ARG A 104 -6.61 -9.44 -9.41
N PRO A 105 -6.59 -10.11 -8.25
CA PRO A 105 -7.79 -10.56 -7.58
C PRO A 105 -8.64 -9.38 -7.08
N ALA A 106 -9.93 -9.42 -7.40
CA ALA A 106 -10.94 -8.50 -6.88
C ALA A 106 -11.70 -9.07 -5.66
N ALA A 107 -11.48 -10.35 -5.35
CA ALA A 107 -12.13 -11.08 -4.26
C ALA A 107 -11.16 -12.09 -3.63
N ALA A 108 -11.36 -12.43 -2.35
CA ALA A 108 -10.55 -13.42 -1.67
C ALA A 108 -10.91 -14.86 -2.10
N THR A 109 -12.19 -15.12 -2.39
CA THR A 109 -12.67 -16.43 -2.81
C THR A 109 -13.50 -16.33 -4.09
N ARG A 110 -13.69 -17.47 -4.75
CA ARG A 110 -14.51 -17.56 -5.96
C ARG A 110 -15.95 -17.09 -5.73
N ASP A 111 -16.56 -17.45 -4.62
CA ASP A 111 -17.95 -17.07 -4.31
C ASP A 111 -18.09 -15.56 -4.10
N GLN A 112 -17.07 -14.90 -3.58
CA GLN A 112 -17.05 -13.45 -3.37
C GLN A 112 -16.90 -12.64 -4.67
N THR A 113 -16.58 -13.27 -5.80
CA THR A 113 -16.48 -12.56 -7.10
C THR A 113 -17.78 -11.91 -7.51
N ARG A 114 -18.92 -12.50 -7.14
CA ARG A 114 -20.25 -11.92 -7.38
C ARG A 114 -20.45 -10.61 -6.62
N LEU A 115 -19.98 -10.57 -5.37
CA LEU A 115 -20.02 -9.35 -4.55
C LEU A 115 -19.08 -8.28 -5.12
N ALA A 116 -17.90 -8.67 -5.59
CA ALA A 116 -16.97 -7.76 -6.24
C ALA A 116 -17.57 -7.15 -7.53
N ALA A 117 -18.25 -7.96 -8.33
CA ALA A 117 -18.98 -7.48 -9.52
C ALA A 117 -20.10 -6.49 -9.15
N ALA A 118 -20.89 -6.81 -8.11
CA ALA A 118 -21.95 -5.92 -7.63
C ALA A 118 -21.39 -4.57 -7.12
N LYS A 119 -20.30 -4.59 -6.35
CA LYS A 119 -19.62 -3.37 -5.89
C LYS A 119 -19.10 -2.52 -7.06
N ARG A 120 -18.57 -3.15 -8.09
CA ARG A 120 -18.09 -2.45 -9.30
C ARG A 120 -19.24 -1.80 -10.06
N ALA A 121 -20.36 -2.52 -10.27
CA ALA A 121 -21.55 -1.99 -10.91
C ALA A 121 -22.12 -0.79 -10.14
N LEU A 122 -22.17 -0.88 -8.80
CA LEU A 122 -22.60 0.21 -7.92
C LEU A 122 -21.66 1.44 -8.05
N ALA A 123 -20.36 1.23 -8.02
CA ALA A 123 -19.38 2.31 -8.17
C ALA A 123 -19.50 3.04 -9.52
N ARG A 124 -19.85 2.32 -10.59
CA ARG A 124 -20.09 2.87 -11.92
C ARG A 124 -21.52 3.39 -12.12
N ARG A 125 -22.40 3.16 -11.15
CA ARG A 125 -23.85 3.48 -11.24
C ARG A 125 -24.52 2.82 -12.45
N GLU A 126 -24.14 1.59 -12.74
CA GLU A 126 -24.62 0.77 -13.86
C GLU A 126 -25.33 -0.50 -13.36
N SER A 127 -26.11 -1.15 -14.23
CA SER A 127 -26.63 -2.49 -13.94
C SER A 127 -25.49 -3.52 -13.97
N LEU A 128 -25.67 -4.68 -13.33
CA LEU A 128 -24.71 -5.79 -13.40
C LEU A 128 -24.42 -6.21 -14.84
N ALA A 129 -25.44 -6.22 -15.70
CA ALA A 129 -25.31 -6.58 -17.12
C ALA A 129 -24.45 -5.56 -17.89
N ALA A 130 -24.67 -4.26 -17.65
CA ALA A 130 -23.87 -3.20 -18.28
C ALA A 130 -22.42 -3.18 -17.77
N ALA A 131 -22.20 -3.51 -16.50
CA ALA A 131 -20.85 -3.56 -15.90
C ALA A 131 -20.09 -4.86 -16.24
N ALA A 132 -20.75 -5.90 -16.74
CA ALA A 132 -20.16 -7.23 -17.01
C ALA A 132 -18.96 -7.21 -17.96
N PRO A 133 -18.93 -6.44 -19.07
CA PRO A 133 -17.77 -6.36 -19.96
C PRO A 133 -16.49 -5.83 -19.29
N HIS A 134 -16.65 -5.09 -18.20
CA HIS A 134 -15.55 -4.50 -17.43
C HIS A 134 -15.21 -5.30 -16.16
N ALA A 135 -15.90 -6.42 -15.93
CA ALA A 135 -15.63 -7.32 -14.81
C ALA A 135 -14.63 -8.40 -15.23
N HIS A 136 -13.92 -8.97 -14.25
CA HIS A 136 -13.19 -10.20 -14.49
C HIS A 136 -14.15 -11.29 -14.99
N HIS A 137 -13.77 -12.01 -16.04
CA HIS A 137 -14.59 -13.09 -16.58
C HIS A 137 -14.92 -14.10 -15.49
N MET A 138 -16.22 -14.44 -15.41
CA MET A 138 -16.82 -15.57 -14.71
C MET A 138 -15.99 -16.18 -13.57
N GLY A 139 -15.71 -15.41 -12.52
CA GLY A 139 -14.99 -15.92 -11.36
C GLY A 139 -13.46 -16.02 -11.52
N ALA A 140 -12.84 -15.36 -12.51
CA ALA A 140 -11.39 -15.33 -12.65
C ALA A 140 -10.69 -14.45 -11.60
N GLY A 141 -11.33 -13.38 -11.14
CA GLY A 141 -10.75 -12.36 -10.25
C GLY A 141 -10.75 -12.73 -8.76
N TRP A 142 -10.32 -13.92 -8.38
CA TRP A 142 -10.15 -14.30 -6.97
C TRP A 142 -8.71 -14.72 -6.66
N LEU A 143 -8.34 -14.65 -5.37
CA LEU A 143 -7.00 -14.99 -4.90
C LEU A 143 -6.77 -16.50 -4.99
N ARG A 144 -5.75 -16.93 -5.74
CA ARG A 144 -5.37 -18.32 -5.97
C ARG A 144 -4.11 -18.69 -5.23
N SER A 145 -3.98 -19.97 -4.90
CA SER A 145 -2.69 -20.53 -4.45
C SER A 145 -1.68 -20.57 -5.60
N GLY A 146 -0.38 -20.71 -5.26
CA GLY A 146 0.66 -20.87 -6.27
C GLY A 146 0.45 -22.08 -7.18
N GLU A 147 -0.06 -23.19 -6.64
CA GLU A 147 -0.41 -24.38 -7.40
C GLU A 147 -1.55 -24.11 -8.39
N GLN A 148 -2.59 -23.41 -7.96
CA GLN A 148 -3.69 -23.00 -8.84
C GLN A 148 -3.24 -22.02 -9.93
N MET A 149 -2.30 -21.14 -9.61
CA MET A 149 -1.71 -20.25 -10.61
C MET A 149 -0.88 -21.04 -11.63
N ALA A 150 -0.08 -22.02 -11.20
CA ALA A 150 0.70 -22.88 -12.09
C ALA A 150 -0.19 -23.69 -13.05
N GLN A 151 -1.37 -24.15 -12.58
CA GLN A 151 -2.34 -24.84 -13.43
C GLN A 151 -2.95 -23.96 -14.53
N LEU A 152 -2.99 -22.64 -14.34
CA LEU A 152 -3.46 -21.68 -15.35
C LEU A 152 -2.43 -21.40 -16.44
N LEU A 153 -1.15 -21.61 -16.15
CA LEU A 153 -0.02 -21.29 -17.01
C LEU A 153 0.94 -22.49 -17.16
N PRO A 154 0.43 -23.64 -17.64
CA PRO A 154 1.28 -24.83 -17.77
C PRO A 154 2.43 -24.64 -18.76
N ASP A 155 2.22 -23.80 -19.77
CA ASP A 155 3.19 -23.52 -20.83
C ASP A 155 4.18 -22.38 -20.50
N ARG A 156 3.97 -21.69 -19.36
CA ARG A 156 4.77 -20.52 -18.93
C ARG A 156 5.14 -20.58 -17.44
N PRO A 157 5.73 -21.69 -16.97
CA PRO A 157 6.08 -21.85 -15.54
C PRO A 157 7.10 -20.81 -15.06
N GLU A 158 7.92 -20.26 -15.97
CA GLU A 158 8.90 -19.21 -15.70
C GLU A 158 8.25 -17.92 -15.15
N LEU A 159 7.04 -17.57 -15.59
CA LEU A 159 6.33 -16.38 -15.08
C LEU A 159 5.96 -16.52 -13.61
N ILE A 160 5.61 -17.74 -13.18
CA ILE A 160 5.30 -18.02 -11.76
C ILE A 160 6.58 -17.98 -10.92
N ALA A 161 7.67 -18.59 -11.43
CA ALA A 161 8.97 -18.55 -10.75
C ALA A 161 9.47 -17.12 -10.59
N GLU A 162 9.35 -16.29 -11.64
CA GLU A 162 9.77 -14.90 -11.62
C GLU A 162 8.90 -14.04 -10.69
N THR A 163 7.59 -14.32 -10.57
CA THR A 163 6.72 -13.68 -9.58
C THR A 163 7.25 -13.87 -8.15
N VAL A 164 7.68 -15.09 -7.82
CA VAL A 164 8.26 -15.40 -6.50
C VAL A 164 9.62 -14.72 -6.32
N ALA A 165 10.46 -14.69 -7.37
CA ALA A 165 11.76 -14.02 -7.34
C ALA A 165 11.60 -12.52 -7.11
N LEU A 166 10.71 -11.86 -7.85
CA LEU A 166 10.39 -10.43 -7.68
C LEU A 166 9.88 -10.13 -6.26
N ALA A 167 8.98 -10.97 -5.74
CA ALA A 167 8.44 -10.79 -4.39
C ALA A 167 9.53 -10.86 -3.31
N ARG A 168 10.55 -11.71 -3.49
CA ARG A 168 11.70 -11.81 -2.58
C ARG A 168 12.62 -10.58 -2.63
N GLU A 169 12.65 -9.86 -3.72
CA GLU A 169 13.37 -8.60 -3.85
C GLU A 169 12.67 -7.45 -3.11
N CYS A 170 11.37 -7.55 -2.89
CA CYS A 170 10.60 -6.57 -2.14
C CYS A 170 10.87 -6.74 -0.64
N SER A 171 11.88 -6.02 -0.12
CA SER A 171 12.38 -6.15 1.26
C SER A 171 11.59 -5.32 2.29
N PHE A 172 10.39 -4.88 1.94
CA PHE A 172 9.54 -4.10 2.83
C PHE A 172 8.92 -4.98 3.93
N THR A 173 9.02 -4.52 5.18
CA THR A 173 8.38 -5.15 6.35
C THR A 173 7.47 -4.15 7.07
N TRP A 174 6.49 -4.66 7.83
CA TRP A 174 5.57 -3.83 8.62
C TRP A 174 6.27 -2.98 9.68
N ASP A 175 7.47 -3.37 10.12
CA ASP A 175 8.27 -2.60 11.08
C ASP A 175 8.67 -1.23 10.53
N ALA A 176 8.81 -1.12 9.21
CA ALA A 176 9.08 0.16 8.55
C ALA A 176 7.90 1.15 8.61
N LEU A 177 6.70 0.69 8.98
CA LEU A 177 5.49 1.50 9.18
C LEU A 177 5.33 1.97 10.62
N ALA A 178 6.19 1.55 11.55
CA ALA A 178 6.12 2.01 12.94
C ALA A 178 6.15 3.55 12.96
N PRO A 179 5.14 4.21 13.54
CA PRO A 179 5.09 5.66 13.56
C PRO A 179 6.26 6.19 14.39
N ASN A 180 7.14 6.97 13.75
CA ASN A 180 8.13 7.77 14.47
C ASN A 180 7.38 8.98 15.04
N LEU A 181 6.92 8.86 16.28
CA LEU A 181 6.24 9.95 16.95
C LEU A 181 7.23 11.08 17.20
N PRO A 182 6.82 12.34 16.99
CA PRO A 182 7.70 13.47 17.20
C PRO A 182 8.11 13.58 18.67
N HIS A 183 9.38 13.84 18.90
CA HIS A 183 9.90 14.11 20.24
C HIS A 183 9.37 15.44 20.78
N PHE A 184 8.94 15.44 22.03
CA PHE A 184 8.58 16.66 22.72
C PHE A 184 9.83 17.29 23.36
N PRO A 185 10.13 18.59 23.13
CA PRO A 185 11.27 19.23 23.75
C PRO A 185 11.06 19.31 25.27
N VAL A 186 12.01 18.77 26.02
CA VAL A 186 11.96 18.76 27.50
C VAL A 186 13.15 19.56 28.06
N PRO A 187 13.01 20.14 29.28
CA PRO A 187 14.10 20.82 29.94
C PRO A 187 15.31 19.88 30.20
N GLU A 188 16.48 20.47 30.32
CA GLU A 188 17.70 19.74 30.65
C GLU A 188 17.55 18.94 31.96
N GLY A 189 18.02 17.70 31.96
CA GLY A 189 17.91 16.78 33.08
C GLY A 189 16.62 15.96 33.13
N TYR A 190 15.69 16.19 32.20
CA TYR A 190 14.46 15.40 32.10
C TYR A 190 14.45 14.49 30.85
N THR A 191 13.83 13.32 31.01
CA THR A 191 13.34 12.55 29.87
C THR A 191 11.90 12.97 29.57
N GLU A 192 11.35 12.67 28.38
CA GLU A 192 9.96 12.96 28.04
C GLU A 192 8.99 12.39 29.09
N MET A 193 9.26 11.15 29.55
CA MET A 193 8.40 10.51 30.58
C MET A 193 8.48 11.21 31.93
N SER A 194 9.68 11.52 32.41
CA SER A 194 9.85 12.19 33.70
C SER A 194 9.32 13.63 33.69
N TRP A 195 9.41 14.31 32.56
CA TRP A 195 8.82 15.64 32.36
C TRP A 195 7.29 15.57 32.35
N LEU A 196 6.71 14.60 31.65
CA LEU A 196 5.28 14.34 31.66
C LEU A 196 4.77 14.07 33.07
N GLU A 197 5.42 13.18 33.81
CA GLU A 197 5.07 12.90 35.21
C GLU A 197 5.11 14.15 36.08
N HIS A 198 6.19 14.94 35.97
CA HIS A 198 6.34 16.20 36.68
C HIS A 198 5.18 17.17 36.41
N GLU A 199 4.90 17.43 35.14
CA GLU A 199 3.85 18.37 34.72
C GLU A 199 2.45 17.89 35.11
N VAL A 200 2.15 16.62 34.96
CA VAL A 200 0.85 16.05 35.34
C VAL A 200 0.62 16.19 36.82
N TRP A 201 1.61 15.85 37.67
CA TRP A 201 1.46 15.97 39.14
C TRP A 201 1.41 17.42 39.57
N ARG A 202 2.17 18.32 38.99
CA ARG A 202 2.12 19.76 39.26
C ARG A 202 0.73 20.32 38.99
N ARG A 203 0.18 20.03 37.81
CA ARG A 203 -1.15 20.50 37.41
C ARG A 203 -2.28 19.82 38.18
N ALA A 204 -2.17 18.53 38.49
CA ALA A 204 -3.14 17.79 39.29
C ALA A 204 -3.27 18.36 40.70
N LYS A 205 -2.15 18.76 41.31
CA LYS A 205 -2.15 19.42 42.62
C LYS A 205 -3.01 20.68 42.64
N GLY A 206 -2.88 21.54 41.66
CA GLY A 206 -3.71 22.75 41.51
C GLY A 206 -5.18 22.42 41.22
N ARG A 207 -5.43 21.50 40.28
CA ARG A 207 -6.79 21.19 39.77
C ARG A 207 -7.67 20.50 40.84
N TYR A 208 -7.06 19.66 41.71
CA TYR A 208 -7.81 18.87 42.70
C TYR A 208 -7.63 19.35 44.14
N ALA A 209 -6.92 20.47 44.38
CA ALA A 209 -6.64 20.97 45.74
C ALA A 209 -7.91 21.19 46.58
N SER A 210 -8.95 21.78 46.01
CA SER A 210 -10.22 22.10 46.68
C SER A 210 -11.25 20.96 46.62
N ARG A 211 -10.93 19.83 46.01
CA ARG A 211 -11.88 18.72 45.89
C ARG A 211 -11.91 17.83 47.12
N PRO A 212 -13.04 17.12 47.44
CA PRO A 212 -13.13 16.14 48.53
C PRO A 212 -12.01 15.09 48.47
N ALA A 213 -11.66 14.56 49.62
CA ALA A 213 -10.55 13.61 49.75
C ALA A 213 -10.73 12.38 48.85
N GLU A 214 -11.94 11.85 48.74
CA GLU A 214 -12.29 10.72 47.91
C GLU A 214 -12.01 10.99 46.42
N VAL A 215 -12.43 12.18 45.93
CA VAL A 215 -12.18 12.62 44.54
C VAL A 215 -10.68 12.75 44.28
N ARG A 216 -9.93 13.31 45.23
CA ARG A 216 -8.46 13.41 45.11
C ARG A 216 -7.79 12.05 45.06
N GLN A 217 -8.27 11.10 45.83
CA GLN A 217 -7.72 9.72 45.83
C GLN A 217 -8.04 9.00 44.52
N ALA A 218 -9.28 9.11 44.02
CA ALA A 218 -9.69 8.54 42.77
C ALA A 218 -8.87 9.12 41.60
N ALA A 219 -8.71 10.45 41.57
CA ALA A 219 -7.90 11.13 40.56
C ALA A 219 -6.42 10.67 40.57
N ARG A 220 -5.82 10.52 41.76
CA ARG A 220 -4.45 10.00 41.92
C ARG A 220 -4.30 8.56 41.39
N LYS A 221 -5.28 7.72 41.65
CA LYS A 221 -5.29 6.33 41.16
C LYS A 221 -5.35 6.32 39.61
N GLN A 222 -6.26 7.11 39.04
CA GLN A 222 -6.40 7.18 37.60
C GLN A 222 -5.15 7.76 36.90
N ILE A 223 -4.59 8.85 37.42
CA ILE A 223 -3.36 9.43 36.89
C ILE A 223 -2.21 8.43 36.86
N ARG A 224 -2.01 7.65 37.94
CA ARG A 224 -0.97 6.60 37.99
C ARG A 224 -1.22 5.54 36.92
N HIS A 225 -2.47 5.13 36.78
CA HIS A 225 -2.84 4.17 35.72
C HIS A 225 -2.51 4.67 34.35
N GLU A 226 -2.95 5.89 34.00
CA GLU A 226 -2.72 6.49 32.67
C GLU A 226 -1.22 6.70 32.38
N LEU A 227 -0.47 7.23 33.34
CA LEU A 227 0.98 7.38 33.18
C LEU A 227 1.69 6.03 32.99
N GLY A 228 1.20 4.98 33.66
CA GLY A 228 1.69 3.61 33.47
C GLY A 228 1.43 3.09 32.06
N VAL A 229 0.24 3.31 31.51
CA VAL A 229 -0.12 2.95 30.13
C VAL A 229 0.74 3.70 29.12
N ILE A 230 0.90 5.03 29.28
CA ILE A 230 1.74 5.85 28.38
C ILE A 230 3.19 5.34 28.40
N LYS A 231 3.72 5.03 29.60
CA LYS A 231 5.07 4.49 29.74
C LYS A 231 5.22 3.13 29.05
N GLN A 232 4.23 2.25 29.19
CA GLN A 232 4.23 0.93 28.55
C GLN A 232 4.16 1.03 27.03
N LEU A 233 3.39 1.98 26.52
CA LEU A 233 3.23 2.23 25.09
C LEU A 233 4.42 2.99 24.46
N GLY A 234 5.29 3.61 25.26
CA GLY A 234 6.55 4.21 24.82
C GLY A 234 6.45 5.55 24.08
N PHE A 235 5.35 6.31 24.26
CA PHE A 235 5.19 7.61 23.59
C PHE A 235 4.75 8.75 24.50
N PRO A 236 5.56 9.08 25.53
CA PRO A 236 5.23 10.15 26.48
C PRO A 236 5.26 11.55 25.89
N GLY A 237 5.90 11.75 24.75
CA GLY A 237 5.98 13.05 24.06
C GLY A 237 4.75 13.44 23.25
N TYR A 238 3.86 12.49 23.00
CA TYR A 238 2.63 12.72 22.24
C TYR A 238 1.51 13.11 23.20
#